data_b1f9a756c6300fb34060ba3d32692875
#
_entry.id   b1f9a756c6300fb34060ba3d32692875
#
_cell.length_a   1.000
_cell.length_b   1.000
_cell.length_c   1.000
_cell.angle_alpha   90.00
_cell.angle_beta   90.00
_cell.angle_gamma   90.00
#
_symmetry.space_group_name_H-M   'P 1'
#
loop_
_entity.id
_entity.type
_entity.pdbx_description
1 polymer ?
#
loop_
_entity_poly.entity_id
_entity_poly.type
_entity_poly.pdbx_seq_one_letter_code
_entity_poly.pdbx_strand_id
1 'polypeptide(L)'
;LKNFSILSRYDLIKDYVTLALCLIPIGCILQASFITVEHKGKMVLADVLKGLASVVFCIIGFVAYSTLVYRKSVRVDASEFKAAKLIIAGLMAGALGDILLNLRFVLKNAGKKIFLAGIAVFLAGHILYLIAIIPESKSLLLCTIIGIIVAVVILVIVLNRATVSIAF
;
A
#
# COMPACT_ATOMS: atom_id res chain seq x y z
N LEU A 1 -36.33 1.97 18.97
CA LEU A 1 -35.38 2.95 18.41
C LEU A 1 -33.92 2.43 18.46
N LYS A 2 -33.47 1.80 19.56
CA LYS A 2 -32.10 1.26 19.72
C LYS A 2 -31.77 0.14 18.72
N ASN A 3 -32.71 -0.77 18.46
CA ASN A 3 -32.53 -1.88 17.52
C ASN A 3 -32.47 -1.43 16.06
N PHE A 4 -33.20 -0.39 15.68
CA PHE A 4 -33.16 0.17 14.33
C PHE A 4 -31.78 0.81 14.02
N SER A 5 -31.17 1.45 15.00
CA SER A 5 -29.84 2.05 14.84
C SER A 5 -28.73 0.99 14.71
N ILE A 6 -28.88 -0.17 15.31
CA ILE A 6 -27.91 -1.28 15.25
C ILE A 6 -27.98 -1.98 13.88
N LEU A 7 -29.18 -2.26 13.38
CA LEU A 7 -29.41 -2.86 12.05
C LEU A 7 -28.86 -1.95 10.95
N SER A 8 -29.19 -0.66 10.98
CA SER A 8 -28.67 0.31 10.01
C SER A 8 -27.13 0.39 10.00
N ARG A 9 -26.47 0.26 11.15
CA ARG A 9 -25.01 0.22 11.24
C ARG A 9 -24.40 -1.06 10.68
N TYR A 10 -25.07 -2.18 10.88
CA TYR A 10 -24.61 -3.48 10.36
C TYR A 10 -24.63 -3.49 8.82
N ASP A 11 -25.70 -2.97 8.24
CA ASP A 11 -25.83 -2.84 6.79
C ASP A 11 -24.74 -1.91 6.23
N LEU A 12 -24.48 -0.79 6.87
CA LEU A 12 -23.42 0.14 6.46
C LEU A 12 -22.02 -0.49 6.48
N ILE A 13 -21.70 -1.28 7.52
CA ILE A 13 -20.42 -2.01 7.60
C ILE A 13 -20.30 -3.03 6.47
N LYS A 14 -21.39 -3.76 6.18
CA LYS A 14 -21.43 -4.71 5.08
C LYS A 14 -21.17 -4.03 3.74
N ASP A 15 -21.76 -2.87 3.51
CA ASP A 15 -21.58 -2.09 2.28
C ASP A 15 -20.11 -1.62 2.13
N TYR A 16 -19.47 -1.16 3.20
CA TYR A 16 -18.05 -0.78 3.16
C TYR A 16 -17.12 -1.97 2.88
N VAL A 17 -17.39 -3.13 3.47
CA VAL A 17 -16.61 -4.35 3.20
C VAL A 17 -16.80 -4.78 1.74
N THR A 18 -18.03 -4.75 1.24
CA THR A 18 -18.33 -5.07 -0.16
C THR A 18 -17.61 -4.12 -1.11
N LEU A 19 -17.63 -2.82 -0.82
CA LEU A 19 -16.93 -1.81 -1.60
C LEU A 19 -15.41 -2.08 -1.64
N ALA A 20 -14.79 -2.38 -0.49
CA ALA A 20 -13.38 -2.71 -0.43
C ALA A 20 -13.04 -3.95 -1.27
N LEU A 21 -13.86 -5.02 -1.18
CA LEU A 21 -13.70 -6.23 -1.97
C LEU A 21 -13.83 -5.98 -3.48
N CYS A 22 -14.70 -5.06 -3.91
CA CYS A 22 -14.81 -4.67 -5.32
C CYS A 22 -13.62 -3.82 -5.80
N LEU A 23 -13.00 -3.05 -4.93
CA LEU A 23 -11.86 -2.20 -5.28
C LEU A 23 -10.55 -3.00 -5.44
N ILE A 24 -10.38 -4.12 -4.73
CA ILE A 24 -9.18 -4.96 -4.81
C ILE A 24 -8.89 -5.42 -6.24
N PRO A 25 -9.81 -6.05 -6.99
CA PRO A 25 -9.54 -6.46 -8.37
C PRO A 25 -9.23 -5.26 -9.28
N ILE A 26 -9.85 -4.11 -9.05
CA ILE A 26 -9.57 -2.89 -9.82
C ILE A 26 -8.11 -2.46 -9.59
N GLY A 27 -7.63 -2.45 -8.35
CA GLY A 27 -6.24 -2.15 -8.02
C GLY A 27 -5.28 -3.15 -8.67
N CYS A 28 -5.59 -4.44 -8.65
CA CYS A 28 -4.79 -5.49 -9.30
C CYS A 28 -4.72 -5.30 -10.83
N ILE A 29 -5.84 -4.97 -11.48
CA ILE A 29 -5.88 -4.71 -12.92
C ILE A 29 -5.04 -3.48 -13.28
N LEU A 30 -5.15 -2.39 -12.52
CA LEU A 30 -4.34 -1.19 -12.71
C LEU A 30 -2.85 -1.49 -12.57
N GLN A 31 -2.45 -2.26 -11.56
CA GLN A 31 -1.07 -2.66 -11.34
C GLN A 31 -0.53 -3.56 -12.47
N ALA A 32 -1.31 -4.53 -12.95
CA ALA A 32 -0.95 -5.36 -14.09
C ALA A 32 -0.81 -4.55 -15.38
N SER A 33 -1.73 -3.59 -15.58
CA SER A 33 -1.71 -2.66 -16.73
C SER A 33 -0.48 -1.75 -16.67
N PHE A 34 -0.12 -1.25 -15.49
CA PHE A 34 1.11 -0.48 -15.27
C PHE A 34 2.34 -1.25 -15.75
N ILE A 35 2.55 -2.49 -15.30
CA ILE A 35 3.68 -3.32 -15.69
C ILE A 35 3.74 -3.51 -17.19
N THR A 36 2.59 -3.77 -17.83
CA THR A 36 2.50 -3.98 -19.27
C THR A 36 2.87 -2.73 -20.07
N VAL A 37 2.42 -1.56 -19.60
CA VAL A 37 2.65 -0.27 -20.27
C VAL A 37 4.09 0.21 -20.06
N GLU A 38 4.66 -0.02 -18.89
CA GLU A 38 6.06 0.27 -18.58
C GLU A 38 6.99 -0.54 -19.50
N HIS A 39 6.72 -1.84 -19.68
CA HIS A 39 7.46 -2.70 -20.62
C HIS A 39 7.42 -2.20 -22.07
N LYS A 40 6.35 -1.51 -22.46
CA LYS A 40 6.21 -0.88 -23.79
C LYS A 40 6.90 0.50 -23.87
N GLY A 41 7.61 0.94 -22.84
CA GLY A 41 8.34 2.21 -22.79
C GLY A 41 7.47 3.46 -22.69
N LYS A 42 6.16 3.33 -22.44
CA LYS A 42 5.23 4.46 -22.30
C LYS A 42 5.24 5.01 -20.87
N MET A 43 6.36 5.63 -20.44
CA MET A 43 6.62 6.01 -19.06
C MET A 43 5.56 6.90 -18.42
N VAL A 44 5.05 7.92 -19.16
CA VAL A 44 4.01 8.83 -18.62
C VAL A 44 2.71 8.08 -18.32
N LEU A 45 2.28 7.20 -19.23
CA LEU A 45 1.07 6.41 -19.02
C LEU A 45 1.25 5.39 -17.89
N ALA A 46 2.45 4.80 -17.78
CA ALA A 46 2.79 3.91 -16.68
C ALA A 46 2.71 4.64 -15.33
N ASP A 47 3.25 5.87 -15.23
CA ASP A 47 3.18 6.68 -14.01
C ASP A 47 1.73 6.98 -13.59
N VAL A 48 0.89 7.36 -14.55
CA VAL A 48 -0.55 7.59 -14.30
C VAL A 48 -1.23 6.32 -13.78
N LEU A 49 -0.99 5.16 -14.40
CA LEU A 49 -1.61 3.90 -13.99
C LEU A 49 -1.15 3.47 -12.60
N LYS A 50 0.13 3.65 -12.28
CA LYS A 50 0.68 3.37 -10.96
C LYS A 50 0.09 4.30 -9.90
N GLY A 51 0.01 5.60 -10.20
CA GLY A 51 -0.64 6.58 -9.33
C GLY A 51 -2.11 6.25 -9.06
N LEU A 52 -2.87 5.86 -10.08
CA LEU A 52 -4.26 5.43 -9.93
C LEU A 52 -4.37 4.16 -9.05
N ALA A 53 -3.49 3.17 -9.24
CA ALA A 53 -3.46 1.99 -8.40
C ALA A 53 -3.21 2.37 -6.93
N SER A 54 -2.23 3.23 -6.66
CA SER A 54 -1.92 3.70 -5.30
C SER A 54 -3.09 4.47 -4.67
N VAL A 55 -3.83 5.27 -5.45
CA VAL A 55 -5.06 5.94 -4.99
C VAL A 55 -6.14 4.93 -4.61
N VAL A 56 -6.34 3.88 -5.42
CA VAL A 56 -7.31 2.81 -5.10
C VAL A 56 -6.94 2.13 -3.78
N PHE A 57 -5.66 1.82 -3.54
CA PHE A 57 -5.22 1.25 -2.26
C PHE A 57 -5.43 2.20 -1.08
N CYS A 58 -5.22 3.51 -1.26
CA CYS A 58 -5.55 4.51 -0.24
C CYS A 58 -7.05 4.53 0.07
N ILE A 59 -7.91 4.46 -0.95
CA ILE A 59 -9.37 4.40 -0.76
C ILE A 59 -9.75 3.15 0.02
N ILE A 60 -9.20 1.98 -0.30
CA ILE A 60 -9.43 0.75 0.46
C ILE A 60 -9.03 0.93 1.94
N GLY A 61 -7.88 1.55 2.20
CA GLY A 61 -7.43 1.86 3.55
C GLY A 61 -8.39 2.77 4.32
N PHE A 62 -8.91 3.83 3.68
CA PHE A 62 -9.90 4.73 4.26
C PHE A 62 -11.24 4.03 4.51
N VAL A 63 -11.69 3.17 3.59
CA VAL A 63 -12.90 2.36 3.76
C VAL A 63 -12.75 1.42 4.96
N ALA A 64 -11.62 0.74 5.08
CA ALA A 64 -11.32 -0.12 6.23
C ALA A 64 -11.30 0.66 7.55
N TYR A 65 -10.69 1.84 7.57
CA TYR A 65 -10.70 2.73 8.73
C TYR A 65 -12.11 3.19 9.10
N SER A 66 -12.92 3.57 8.13
CA SER A 66 -14.32 3.95 8.35
C SER A 66 -15.11 2.81 8.99
N THR A 67 -14.90 1.57 8.52
CA THR A 67 -15.48 0.37 9.12
C THR A 67 -15.10 0.24 10.60
N LEU A 68 -13.82 0.48 10.92
CA LEU A 68 -13.33 0.45 12.31
C LEU A 68 -14.00 1.53 13.17
N VAL A 69 -14.13 2.75 12.66
CA VAL A 69 -14.82 3.86 13.34
C VAL A 69 -16.28 3.51 13.65
N TYR A 70 -16.99 2.91 12.71
CA TYR A 70 -18.37 2.49 12.93
C TYR A 70 -18.50 1.32 13.90
N ARG A 71 -17.52 0.41 13.96
CA ARG A 71 -17.43 -0.68 14.95
C ARG A 71 -17.12 -0.21 16.36
N LYS A 72 -16.50 0.96 16.53
CA LYS A 72 -16.09 1.54 17.84
C LYS A 72 -17.21 1.59 18.87
N SER A 73 -18.46 1.68 18.45
CA SER A 73 -19.60 1.68 19.36
C SER A 73 -19.79 0.35 20.13
N VAL A 74 -19.03 -0.70 19.79
CA VAL A 74 -19.21 -2.06 20.35
C VAL A 74 -18.03 -2.49 21.21
N ARG A 75 -16.80 -2.21 20.90
CA ARG A 75 -15.53 -2.40 21.66
C ARG A 75 -14.36 -2.38 20.67
N VAL A 76 -13.70 -1.27 20.50
CA VAL A 76 -12.43 -1.19 19.76
C VAL A 76 -11.41 -0.56 20.66
N ASP A 77 -10.26 -1.19 20.84
CA ASP A 77 -9.18 -0.70 21.67
C ASP A 77 -8.51 0.54 21.05
N ALA A 78 -7.98 1.41 21.90
CA ALA A 78 -7.27 2.62 21.44
C ALA A 78 -6.03 2.28 20.60
N SER A 79 -5.41 1.10 20.81
CA SER A 79 -4.30 0.57 20.02
C SER A 79 -4.67 0.32 18.57
N GLU A 80 -5.82 -0.33 18.29
CA GLU A 80 -6.31 -0.61 16.95
C GLU A 80 -6.55 0.68 16.15
N PHE A 81 -7.05 1.73 16.82
CA PHE A 81 -7.21 3.05 16.19
C PHE A 81 -5.89 3.70 15.83
N LYS A 82 -4.90 3.60 16.73
CA LYS A 82 -3.55 4.12 16.48
C LYS A 82 -2.91 3.37 15.32
N ALA A 83 -2.98 2.05 15.31
CA ALA A 83 -2.45 1.21 14.23
C ALA A 83 -3.12 1.56 12.90
N ALA A 84 -4.44 1.66 12.84
CA ALA A 84 -5.17 2.00 11.62
C ALA A 84 -4.79 3.38 11.06
N LYS A 85 -4.60 4.39 11.91
CA LYS A 85 -4.12 5.73 11.47
C LYS A 85 -2.71 5.68 10.90
N LEU A 86 -1.81 4.91 11.52
CA LEU A 86 -0.45 4.73 11.04
C LEU A 86 -0.42 4.00 9.70
N ILE A 87 -1.27 2.99 9.51
CA ILE A 87 -1.43 2.28 8.22
C ILE A 87 -1.89 3.24 7.13
N ILE A 88 -2.90 4.09 7.39
CA ILE A 88 -3.35 5.09 6.40
C ILE A 88 -2.23 6.06 6.06
N ALA A 89 -1.54 6.59 7.06
CA ALA A 89 -0.42 7.49 6.84
C ALA A 89 0.69 6.81 6.01
N GLY A 90 0.96 5.53 6.27
CA GLY A 90 1.89 4.71 5.50
C GLY A 90 1.44 4.51 4.05
N LEU A 91 0.14 4.25 3.81
CA LEU A 91 -0.44 4.15 2.46
C LEU A 91 -0.30 5.45 1.68
N MET A 92 -0.59 6.58 2.31
CA MET A 92 -0.42 7.91 1.68
C MET A 92 1.04 8.20 1.36
N ALA A 93 1.96 7.91 2.28
CA ALA A 93 3.39 8.06 2.04
C ALA A 93 3.87 7.11 0.93
N GLY A 94 3.43 5.86 0.91
CA GLY A 94 3.71 4.91 -0.16
C GLY A 94 3.23 5.40 -1.52
N ALA A 95 1.99 5.89 -1.63
CA ALA A 95 1.42 6.45 -2.85
C ALA A 95 2.22 7.66 -3.35
N LEU A 96 2.60 8.57 -2.45
CA LEU A 96 3.44 9.72 -2.78
C LEU A 96 4.83 9.27 -3.23
N GLY A 97 5.43 8.30 -2.55
CA GLY A 97 6.70 7.70 -2.93
C GLY A 97 6.66 7.09 -4.34
N ASP A 98 5.62 6.34 -4.65
CA ASP A 98 5.39 5.75 -5.98
C ASP A 98 5.33 6.79 -7.09
N ILE A 99 4.59 7.89 -6.87
CA ILE A 99 4.50 9.00 -7.81
C ILE A 99 5.88 9.64 -8.01
N LEU A 100 6.58 9.96 -6.91
CA LEU A 100 7.91 10.58 -6.98
C LEU A 100 8.94 9.69 -7.68
N LEU A 101 8.92 8.38 -7.40
CA LEU A 101 9.85 7.43 -8.02
C LEU A 101 9.69 7.37 -9.55
N ASN A 102 8.49 7.50 -10.07
CA ASN A 102 8.24 7.46 -11.50
C ASN A 102 8.38 8.84 -12.15
N LEU A 103 8.06 9.92 -11.43
CA LEU A 103 8.17 11.28 -11.92
C LEU A 103 9.59 11.65 -12.36
N ARG A 104 10.61 10.96 -11.84
CA ARG A 104 12.03 11.11 -12.26
C ARG A 104 12.22 10.90 -13.76
N PHE A 105 11.42 10.04 -14.39
CA PHE A 105 11.54 9.77 -15.83
C PHE A 105 10.93 10.88 -16.68
N VAL A 106 10.01 11.64 -16.12
CA VAL A 106 9.37 12.80 -16.77
C VAL A 106 10.21 14.07 -16.57
N LEU A 107 10.72 14.31 -15.36
CA LEU A 107 11.47 15.51 -15.00
C LEU A 107 12.97 15.23 -14.99
N LYS A 108 13.58 15.10 -16.17
CA LYS A 108 15.00 14.73 -16.37
C LYS A 108 15.98 15.62 -15.62
N ASN A 109 15.73 16.94 -15.56
CA ASN A 109 16.65 17.92 -14.94
C ASN A 109 16.75 17.80 -13.41
N ALA A 110 15.72 17.30 -12.74
CA ALA A 110 15.64 17.11 -11.29
C ALA A 110 15.56 15.62 -10.89
N GLY A 111 15.67 14.70 -11.83
CA GLY A 111 15.36 13.28 -11.67
C GLY A 111 16.08 12.60 -10.51
N LYS A 112 17.38 12.93 -10.28
CA LYS A 112 18.17 12.36 -9.18
C LYS A 112 17.66 12.80 -7.80
N LYS A 113 17.29 14.07 -7.64
CA LYS A 113 16.76 14.61 -6.38
C LYS A 113 15.36 14.06 -6.09
N ILE A 114 14.52 14.01 -7.12
CA ILE A 114 13.16 13.47 -7.03
C ILE A 114 13.20 11.98 -6.69
N PHE A 115 14.10 11.23 -7.29
CA PHE A 115 14.31 9.81 -6.99
C PHE A 115 14.67 9.58 -5.52
N LEU A 116 15.64 10.36 -5.00
CA LEU A 116 16.06 10.25 -3.61
C LEU A 116 14.93 10.62 -2.64
N ALA A 117 14.18 11.67 -2.95
CA ALA A 117 12.99 12.06 -2.19
C ALA A 117 11.93 10.95 -2.22
N GLY A 118 11.68 10.34 -3.38
CA GLY A 118 10.75 9.21 -3.52
C GLY A 118 11.14 8.01 -2.65
N ILE A 119 12.43 7.63 -2.65
CA ILE A 119 12.93 6.56 -1.77
C ILE A 119 12.72 6.92 -0.30
N ALA A 120 13.04 8.13 0.11
CA ALA A 120 12.90 8.56 1.50
C ALA A 120 11.45 8.52 1.97
N VAL A 121 10.51 9.04 1.16
CA VAL A 121 9.08 9.03 1.47
C VAL A 121 8.51 7.59 1.48
N PHE A 122 8.92 6.76 0.53
CA PHE A 122 8.52 5.35 0.47
C PHE A 122 9.02 4.56 1.69
N LEU A 123 10.28 4.78 2.09
CA LEU A 123 10.86 4.19 3.29
C LEU A 123 10.11 4.65 4.56
N ALA A 124 9.78 5.93 4.66
CA ALA A 124 8.99 6.47 5.77
C ALA A 124 7.61 5.76 5.86
N GLY A 125 6.94 5.52 4.74
CA GLY A 125 5.70 4.74 4.69
C GLY A 125 5.86 3.33 5.27
N HIS A 126 6.94 2.63 4.92
CA HIS A 126 7.24 1.30 5.44
C HIS A 126 7.54 1.31 6.95
N ILE A 127 8.24 2.33 7.43
CA ILE A 127 8.48 2.50 8.88
C ILE A 127 7.15 2.68 9.62
N LEU A 128 6.21 3.47 9.07
CA LEU A 128 4.88 3.63 9.67
C LEU A 128 4.11 2.30 9.72
N TYR A 129 4.19 1.46 8.70
CA TYR A 129 3.60 0.10 8.73
C TYR A 129 4.22 -0.76 9.82
N LEU A 130 5.55 -0.76 9.96
CA LEU A 130 6.23 -1.53 11.00
C LEU A 130 5.81 -1.07 12.39
N ILE A 131 5.75 0.24 12.65
CA ILE A 131 5.28 0.79 13.93
C ILE A 131 3.82 0.39 14.22
N ALA A 132 2.98 0.27 13.18
CA ALA A 132 1.59 -0.14 13.33
C ALA A 132 1.44 -1.65 13.61
N ILE A 133 2.21 -2.49 12.92
CA ILE A 133 1.99 -3.95 12.86
C ILE A 133 2.76 -4.68 13.97
N ILE A 134 3.96 -4.22 14.34
CA ILE A 134 4.81 -4.88 15.34
C ILE A 134 4.09 -5.10 16.69
N PRO A 135 3.40 -4.10 17.27
CA PRO A 135 2.72 -4.29 18.56
C PRO A 135 1.55 -5.27 18.50
N GLU A 136 0.93 -5.45 17.32
CA GLU A 136 -0.21 -6.34 17.11
C GLU A 136 0.21 -7.78 16.80
N SER A 137 1.50 -8.00 16.55
CA SER A 137 2.02 -9.32 16.15
C SER A 137 2.17 -10.24 17.34
N LYS A 138 1.41 -11.35 17.38
CA LYS A 138 1.54 -12.40 18.38
C LYS A 138 2.81 -13.26 18.23
N SER A 139 3.44 -13.25 17.07
CA SER A 139 4.58 -14.11 16.72
C SER A 139 5.64 -13.30 15.96
N LEU A 140 6.12 -12.22 16.57
CA LEU A 140 7.09 -11.31 15.94
C LEU A 140 8.32 -12.03 15.39
N LEU A 141 8.87 -13.00 16.16
CA LEU A 141 10.03 -13.76 15.76
C LEU A 141 9.76 -14.56 14.46
N LEU A 142 8.63 -15.27 14.40
CA LEU A 142 8.25 -16.06 13.24
C LEU A 142 8.04 -15.18 12.00
N CYS A 143 7.32 -14.06 12.15
CA CYS A 143 7.09 -13.11 11.06
C CYS A 143 8.40 -12.50 10.57
N THR A 144 9.34 -12.19 11.47
CA THR A 144 10.65 -11.64 11.11
C THR A 144 11.48 -12.67 10.34
N ILE A 145 11.53 -13.93 10.78
CA ILE A 145 12.26 -15.01 10.09
C ILE A 145 11.70 -15.21 8.69
N ILE A 146 10.36 -15.33 8.55
CA ILE A 146 9.72 -15.49 7.23
C ILE A 146 10.02 -14.27 6.35
N GLY A 147 9.93 -13.06 6.88
CA GLY A 147 10.24 -11.83 6.15
C GLY A 147 11.67 -11.79 5.63
N ILE A 148 12.64 -12.19 6.44
CA ILE A 148 14.06 -12.28 6.05
C ILE A 148 14.24 -13.33 4.95
N ILE A 149 13.65 -14.51 5.08
CA ILE A 149 13.75 -15.58 4.05
C ILE A 149 13.19 -15.07 2.72
N VAL A 150 12.01 -14.46 2.71
CA VAL A 150 11.39 -13.92 1.50
C VAL A 150 12.25 -12.81 0.89
N ALA A 151 12.79 -11.90 1.70
CA ALA A 151 13.66 -10.82 1.23
C ALA A 151 14.94 -11.36 0.59
N VAL A 152 15.57 -12.38 1.18
CA VAL A 152 16.78 -13.04 0.64
C VAL A 152 16.45 -13.72 -0.69
N VAL A 153 15.33 -14.45 -0.77
CA VAL A 153 14.91 -15.12 -2.02
C VAL A 153 14.70 -14.10 -3.14
N ILE A 154 13.98 -13.00 -2.86
CA ILE A 154 13.77 -11.93 -3.84
C ILE A 154 15.11 -11.32 -4.27
N LEU A 155 16.00 -11.02 -3.31
CA LEU A 155 17.31 -10.45 -3.59
C LEU A 155 18.15 -11.35 -4.51
N VAL A 156 18.17 -12.66 -4.24
CA VAL A 156 18.88 -13.64 -5.08
C VAL A 156 18.30 -13.68 -6.50
N ILE A 157 16.97 -13.68 -6.64
CA ILE A 157 16.31 -13.65 -7.96
C ILE A 157 16.68 -12.37 -8.72
N VAL A 158 16.64 -11.21 -8.07
CA VAL A 158 16.97 -9.92 -8.69
C VAL A 158 18.44 -9.86 -9.11
N LEU A 159 19.36 -10.29 -8.24
CA LEU A 159 20.79 -10.30 -8.55
C LEU A 159 21.11 -11.25 -9.72
N ASN A 160 20.53 -12.46 -9.74
CA ASN A 160 20.71 -13.39 -10.85
C ASN A 160 20.18 -12.83 -12.18
N ARG A 161 19.06 -12.10 -12.15
CA ARG A 161 18.54 -11.43 -13.36
C ARG A 161 19.43 -10.27 -13.80
N ALA A 162 19.97 -9.50 -12.87
CA ALA A 162 20.87 -8.39 -13.16
C ALA A 162 22.20 -8.88 -13.76
N THR A 163 22.77 -9.96 -13.24
CA THR A 163 24.01 -10.55 -13.76
C THR A 163 23.84 -11.10 -15.18
N VAL A 164 22.70 -11.73 -15.48
CA VAL A 164 22.39 -12.22 -16.84
C VAL A 164 22.23 -11.04 -17.82
N SER A 165 21.66 -9.91 -17.40
CA SER A 165 21.49 -8.72 -18.25
C SER A 165 22.78 -7.94 -18.54
N ILE A 166 23.83 -8.14 -17.75
CA ILE A 166 25.15 -7.51 -17.97
C ILE A 166 26.05 -8.38 -18.84
N ALA A 167 25.75 -9.67 -18.97
CA ALA A 167 26.54 -10.64 -19.74
C ALA A 167 26.16 -10.70 -21.24
N PHE A 168 25.17 -9.90 -21.69
CA PHE A 168 24.77 -9.72 -23.09
C PHE A 168 24.88 -8.24 -23.49
#